data_eb74f11ce8acb41d4881ad369fecfcbc
#
_entry.id   eb74f11ce8acb41d4881ad369fecfcbc
#
_cell.length_a   1.000
_cell.length_b   1.000
_cell.length_c   1.000
_cell.angle_alpha   90.00
_cell.angle_beta   90.00
_cell.angle_gamma   90.00
#
_symmetry.space_group_name_H-M   'P 1'
#
loop_
_entity.id
_entity.type
_entity.pdbx_description
1 polymer ?
#
loop_
_entity_poly.entity_id
_entity_poly.type
_entity_poly.pdbx_seq_one_letter_code
_entity_poly.pdbx_strand_id
1 'polypeptide(L)'
;MKGLLLKDWYTLTRQLKFILAMLVFFAILPGYSTVSFALVYAAMLPITALAYDERSKWDELAAMMPYSPRQIVAGKYLLGILSIAGAVLISSVVQFVTGLIRADFAVQEVMLMVVFTAFLAVILMSVNLPIMYAFGVEKGRILFMVVCGVVAFAGIGLANTMVPKLGQMDISPITFVVIGVAAVVILFLSMQISAGLYRRKNK
;
A
#
# COMPACT_ATOMS: atom_id res chain seq x y z
N MET A 1 4.74 -12.22 17.59
CA MET A 1 4.07 -11.52 16.46
C MET A 1 2.77 -10.83 16.84
N LYS A 2 1.84 -11.49 17.59
CA LYS A 2 0.57 -10.85 17.97
C LYS A 2 0.74 -9.51 18.71
N GLY A 3 1.69 -9.41 19.65
CA GLY A 3 1.95 -8.17 20.39
C GLY A 3 2.46 -7.00 19.53
N LEU A 4 3.30 -7.29 18.51
CA LEU A 4 3.79 -6.27 17.57
C LEU A 4 2.64 -5.70 16.73
N LEU A 5 1.77 -6.56 16.20
CA LEU A 5 0.58 -6.13 15.45
C LEU A 5 -0.40 -5.36 16.32
N LEU A 6 -0.62 -5.80 17.56
CA LEU A 6 -1.52 -5.14 18.48
C LEU A 6 -1.02 -3.74 18.85
N LYS A 7 0.29 -3.59 19.08
CA LYS A 7 0.93 -2.29 19.31
C LYS A 7 0.68 -1.35 18.11
N ASP A 8 1.00 -1.82 16.91
CA ASP A 8 0.83 -1.02 15.68
C ASP A 8 -0.65 -0.68 15.42
N TRP A 9 -1.56 -1.61 15.70
CA TRP A 9 -3.00 -1.37 15.62
C TRP A 9 -3.46 -0.26 16.56
N TYR A 10 -3.07 -0.30 17.84
CA TYR A 10 -3.40 0.76 18.80
C TYR A 10 -2.80 2.11 18.42
N THR A 11 -1.58 2.12 17.91
CA THR A 11 -0.93 3.35 17.44
C THR A 11 -1.69 3.98 16.26
N LEU A 12 -2.23 3.14 15.37
CA LEU A 12 -2.94 3.56 14.18
C LEU A 12 -4.45 3.82 14.38
N THR A 13 -5.05 3.40 15.52
CA THR A 13 -6.51 3.56 15.74
C THR A 13 -6.98 5.00 15.60
N ARG A 14 -6.16 5.96 15.97
CA ARG A 14 -6.47 7.39 15.80
C ARG A 14 -6.51 7.81 14.33
N GLN A 15 -5.61 7.23 13.51
CA GLN A 15 -5.56 7.48 12.08
C GLN A 15 -6.61 6.67 11.30
N LEU A 16 -6.93 5.46 11.74
CA LEU A 16 -7.98 4.65 11.12
C LEU A 16 -9.33 5.37 11.11
N LYS A 17 -9.67 6.12 12.16
CA LYS A 17 -10.88 6.95 12.20
C LYS A 17 -10.87 8.03 11.12
N PHE A 18 -9.74 8.70 10.93
CA PHE A 18 -9.57 9.71 9.90
C PHE A 18 -9.62 9.10 8.48
N ILE A 19 -9.01 7.93 8.31
CA ILE A 19 -9.02 7.19 7.05
C ILE A 19 -10.44 6.74 6.69
N LEU A 20 -11.18 6.20 7.66
CA LEU A 20 -12.59 5.83 7.46
C LEU A 20 -13.44 7.05 7.09
N ALA A 21 -13.25 8.19 7.77
CA ALA A 21 -13.94 9.42 7.43
C ALA A 21 -13.60 9.90 6.01
N MET A 22 -12.33 9.88 5.62
CA MET A 22 -11.87 10.19 4.27
C MET A 22 -12.42 9.21 3.24
N LEU A 23 -12.42 7.91 3.53
CA LEU A 23 -12.99 6.88 2.67
C LEU A 23 -14.47 7.10 2.40
N VAL A 24 -15.25 7.39 3.45
CA VAL A 24 -16.69 7.70 3.33
C VAL A 24 -16.88 9.00 2.56
N PHE A 25 -16.10 10.04 2.85
CA PHE A 25 -16.18 11.32 2.15
C PHE A 25 -15.91 11.18 0.65
N PHE A 26 -14.84 10.48 0.29
CA PHE A 26 -14.53 10.23 -1.11
C PHE A 26 -15.51 9.25 -1.79
N ALA A 27 -16.13 8.34 -1.06
CA ALA A 27 -17.15 7.43 -1.61
C ALA A 27 -18.41 8.16 -2.09
N ILE A 28 -18.73 9.31 -1.50
CA ILE A 28 -19.88 10.14 -1.87
C ILE A 28 -19.61 10.92 -3.17
N LEU A 29 -18.34 11.24 -3.47
CA LEU A 29 -17.95 11.97 -4.67
C LEU A 29 -18.08 11.09 -5.91
N PRO A 30 -18.63 11.58 -7.03
CA PRO A 30 -18.70 10.81 -8.27
C PRO A 30 -17.32 10.66 -8.91
N GLY A 31 -16.87 9.43 -9.12
CA GLY A 31 -15.66 9.15 -9.88
C GLY A 31 -14.92 7.89 -9.40
N TYR A 32 -14.36 7.13 -10.35
CA TYR A 32 -13.59 5.91 -10.09
C TYR A 32 -12.27 6.16 -9.33
N SER A 33 -11.76 7.39 -9.33
CA SER A 33 -10.53 7.81 -8.64
C SER A 33 -10.57 7.61 -7.12
N THR A 34 -11.77 7.56 -6.54
CA THR A 34 -12.00 7.45 -5.10
C THR A 34 -11.45 6.16 -4.49
N VAL A 35 -11.66 5.03 -5.17
CA VAL A 35 -11.18 3.71 -4.73
C VAL A 35 -9.65 3.67 -4.75
N SER A 36 -9.06 4.24 -5.79
CA SER A 36 -7.61 4.29 -5.95
C SER A 36 -6.93 5.06 -4.83
N PHE A 37 -7.49 6.21 -4.42
CA PHE A 37 -6.97 6.98 -3.29
C PHE A 37 -7.02 6.21 -1.97
N ALA A 38 -8.11 5.53 -1.69
CA ALA A 38 -8.28 4.75 -0.48
C ALA A 38 -7.25 3.62 -0.36
N LEU A 39 -7.01 2.89 -1.44
CA LEU A 39 -6.07 1.78 -1.49
C LEU A 39 -4.62 2.25 -1.41
N VAL A 40 -4.26 3.32 -2.12
CA VAL A 40 -2.92 3.93 -2.02
C VAL A 40 -2.67 4.45 -0.60
N TYR A 41 -3.67 5.07 0.02
CA TYR A 41 -3.55 5.54 1.40
C TYR A 41 -3.40 4.38 2.39
N ALA A 42 -4.12 3.28 2.21
CA ALA A 42 -3.95 2.07 3.02
C ALA A 42 -2.53 1.49 2.93
N ALA A 43 -1.90 1.56 1.74
CA ALA A 43 -0.51 1.16 1.53
C ALA A 43 0.50 2.04 2.30
N MET A 44 0.12 3.27 2.67
CA MET A 44 0.96 4.19 3.46
C MET A 44 0.88 3.98 4.98
N LEU A 45 -0.07 3.18 5.48
CA LEU A 45 -0.25 2.92 6.91
C LEU A 45 0.98 2.28 7.59
N PRO A 46 1.64 1.25 7.03
CA PRO A 46 2.84 0.70 7.65
C PRO A 46 4.00 1.69 7.74
N ILE A 47 4.09 2.66 6.81
CA ILE A 47 5.08 3.73 6.85
C ILE A 47 4.79 4.67 8.01
N THR A 48 3.53 4.98 8.23
CA THR A 48 3.13 5.81 9.36
C THR A 48 3.41 5.11 10.69
N ALA A 49 3.16 3.80 10.80
CA ALA A 49 3.54 3.01 11.96
C ALA A 49 5.07 3.03 12.18
N LEU A 50 5.85 2.96 11.09
CA LEU A 50 7.31 3.06 11.15
C LEU A 50 7.77 4.46 11.61
N ALA A 51 7.09 5.53 11.18
CA ALA A 51 7.36 6.90 11.63
C ALA A 51 7.12 7.08 13.14
N TYR A 52 6.08 6.47 13.67
CA TYR A 52 5.84 6.46 15.13
C TYR A 52 6.91 5.67 15.87
N ASP A 53 7.37 4.55 15.33
CA ASP A 53 8.43 3.76 15.92
C ASP A 53 9.75 4.54 15.95
N GLU A 54 10.10 5.25 14.87
CA GLU A 54 11.30 6.09 14.82
C GLU A 54 11.24 7.24 15.83
N ARG A 55 10.09 7.92 15.95
CA ARG A 55 9.89 9.01 16.93
C ARG A 55 9.93 8.54 18.38
N SER A 56 9.40 7.36 18.67
CA SER A 56 9.36 6.78 20.02
C SER A 56 10.63 6.02 20.38
N LYS A 57 11.64 6.00 19.50
CA LYS A 57 12.87 5.20 19.65
C LYS A 57 12.57 3.73 19.93
N TRP A 58 11.53 3.20 19.30
CA TRP A 58 11.09 1.83 19.49
C TRP A 58 12.19 0.81 19.21
N ASP A 59 13.11 1.11 18.30
CA ASP A 59 14.21 0.22 17.93
C ASP A 59 15.13 -0.09 19.14
N GLU A 60 15.33 0.88 20.06
CA GLU A 60 16.10 0.68 21.28
C GLU A 60 15.41 -0.30 22.24
N LEU A 61 14.08 -0.17 22.39
CA LEU A 61 13.28 -1.10 23.20
C LEU A 61 13.19 -2.48 22.55
N ALA A 62 13.03 -2.55 21.23
CA ALA A 62 12.95 -3.79 20.48
C ALA A 62 14.25 -4.61 20.57
N ALA A 63 15.42 -3.94 20.68
CA ALA A 63 16.70 -4.61 20.88
C ALA A 63 16.80 -5.34 22.23
N MET A 64 16.06 -4.91 23.25
CA MET A 64 15.99 -5.55 24.57
C MET A 64 14.97 -6.70 24.63
N MET A 65 14.14 -6.85 23.59
CA MET A 65 13.09 -7.88 23.53
C MET A 65 13.55 -9.09 22.73
N PRO A 66 13.01 -10.28 22.98
CA PRO A 66 13.38 -11.51 22.26
C PRO A 66 12.72 -11.59 20.86
N TYR A 67 12.74 -10.48 20.11
CA TYR A 67 12.22 -10.44 18.74
C TYR A 67 13.37 -10.48 17.72
N SER A 68 13.22 -11.33 16.72
CA SER A 68 14.17 -11.34 15.61
C SER A 68 13.91 -10.15 14.66
N PRO A 69 14.95 -9.58 14.03
CA PRO A 69 14.81 -8.53 13.02
C PRO A 69 13.80 -8.86 11.92
N ARG A 70 13.75 -10.13 11.51
CA ARG A 70 12.76 -10.61 10.52
C ARG A 70 11.33 -10.51 11.02
N GLN A 71 11.08 -10.78 12.31
CA GLN A 71 9.74 -10.71 12.90
C GLN A 71 9.24 -9.28 12.99
N ILE A 72 10.12 -8.32 13.30
CA ILE A 72 9.78 -6.90 13.39
C ILE A 72 9.39 -6.38 12.01
N VAL A 73 10.21 -6.65 11.00
CA VAL A 73 9.94 -6.26 9.61
C VAL A 73 8.68 -6.94 9.07
N ALA A 74 8.54 -8.27 9.26
CA ALA A 74 7.37 -9.02 8.81
C ALA A 74 6.07 -8.48 9.44
N GLY A 75 6.12 -7.98 10.68
CA GLY A 75 4.98 -7.33 11.33
C GLY A 75 4.48 -6.10 10.54
N LYS A 76 5.38 -5.27 10.02
CA LYS A 76 5.01 -4.09 9.21
C LYS A 76 4.43 -4.47 7.85
N TYR A 77 5.00 -5.49 7.20
CA TYR A 77 4.43 -6.02 5.95
C TYR A 77 3.04 -6.62 6.16
N LEU A 78 2.86 -7.41 7.24
CA LEU A 78 1.56 -7.98 7.58
C LEU A 78 0.52 -6.91 7.89
N LEU A 79 0.91 -5.85 8.63
CA LEU A 79 0.06 -4.69 8.87
C LEU A 79 -0.38 -4.04 7.55
N GLY A 80 0.55 -3.85 6.61
CA GLY A 80 0.26 -3.28 5.29
C GLY A 80 -0.69 -4.15 4.47
N ILE A 81 -0.49 -5.46 4.44
CA ILE A 81 -1.40 -6.40 3.76
C ILE A 81 -2.79 -6.36 4.38
N LEU A 82 -2.89 -6.37 5.72
CA LEU A 82 -4.18 -6.28 6.41
C LEU A 82 -4.89 -4.95 6.15
N SER A 83 -4.13 -3.83 6.11
CA SER A 83 -4.72 -2.52 5.80
C SER A 83 -5.22 -2.42 4.37
N ILE A 84 -4.46 -2.96 3.39
CA ILE A 84 -4.90 -3.00 1.98
C ILE A 84 -6.12 -3.93 1.83
N ALA A 85 -6.11 -5.12 2.45
CA ALA A 85 -7.25 -6.03 2.42
C ALA A 85 -8.51 -5.39 3.04
N GLY A 86 -8.37 -4.70 4.17
CA GLY A 86 -9.47 -3.95 4.78
C GLY A 86 -10.01 -2.83 3.86
N ALA A 87 -9.10 -2.07 3.22
CA ALA A 87 -9.48 -1.03 2.27
C ALA A 87 -10.18 -1.60 1.02
N VAL A 88 -9.73 -2.75 0.51
CA VAL A 88 -10.41 -3.47 -0.60
C VAL A 88 -11.83 -3.84 -0.20
N LEU A 89 -12.02 -4.44 0.98
CA LEU A 89 -13.35 -4.83 1.46
C LEU A 89 -14.28 -3.62 1.60
N ILE A 90 -13.81 -2.57 2.25
CA ILE A 90 -14.62 -1.35 2.46
C ILE A 90 -14.93 -0.69 1.11
N SER A 91 -13.95 -0.55 0.23
CA SER A 91 -14.15 0.04 -1.10
C SER A 91 -15.14 -0.77 -1.95
N SER A 92 -15.07 -2.10 -1.88
CA SER A 92 -16.01 -2.99 -2.60
C SER A 92 -17.45 -2.83 -2.09
N VAL A 93 -17.63 -2.74 -0.76
CA VAL A 93 -18.96 -2.51 -0.16
C VAL A 93 -19.51 -1.14 -0.55
N VAL A 94 -18.67 -0.10 -0.47
CA VAL A 94 -19.08 1.26 -0.83
C VAL A 94 -19.46 1.35 -2.31
N GLN A 95 -18.67 0.76 -3.19
CA GLN A 95 -18.99 0.72 -4.63
C GLN A 95 -20.26 -0.08 -4.92
N PHE A 96 -20.49 -1.17 -4.23
CA PHE A 96 -21.72 -1.93 -4.34
C PHE A 96 -22.94 -1.10 -3.95
N VAL A 97 -22.89 -0.40 -2.82
CA VAL A 97 -23.99 0.46 -2.33
C VAL A 97 -24.23 1.64 -3.28
N THR A 98 -23.18 2.32 -3.73
CA THR A 98 -23.30 3.46 -4.65
C THR A 98 -23.82 3.03 -6.02
N GLY A 99 -23.47 1.85 -6.50
CA GLY A 99 -24.00 1.27 -7.73
C GLY A 99 -25.49 0.98 -7.67
N LEU A 100 -25.97 0.42 -6.55
CA LEU A 100 -27.40 0.20 -6.33
C LEU A 100 -28.21 1.52 -6.34
N ILE A 101 -27.65 2.61 -5.81
CA ILE A 101 -28.33 3.91 -5.74
C ILE A 101 -28.37 4.58 -7.11
N ARG A 102 -27.34 4.44 -7.94
CA ARG A 102 -27.22 5.14 -9.22
C ARG A 102 -27.80 4.39 -10.41
N ALA A 103 -28.19 3.14 -10.25
CA ALA A 103 -28.69 2.25 -11.30
C ALA A 103 -27.74 2.07 -12.52
N ASP A 104 -26.48 2.43 -12.38
CA ASP A 104 -25.44 2.43 -13.41
C ASP A 104 -24.33 1.45 -13.00
N PHE A 105 -24.66 0.14 -13.06
CA PHE A 105 -23.87 -0.88 -12.38
C PHE A 105 -23.09 -1.76 -13.35
N ALA A 106 -21.89 -1.31 -13.73
CA ALA A 106 -20.88 -2.16 -14.36
C ALA A 106 -20.04 -2.89 -13.28
N VAL A 107 -20.64 -3.86 -12.57
CA VAL A 107 -19.98 -4.64 -11.48
C VAL A 107 -18.60 -5.13 -11.90
N GLN A 108 -18.49 -5.63 -13.12
CA GLN A 108 -17.27 -6.23 -13.63
C GLN A 108 -16.14 -5.20 -13.76
N GLU A 109 -16.40 -4.00 -14.29
CA GLU A 109 -15.40 -2.95 -14.45
C GLU A 109 -14.91 -2.44 -13.10
N VAL A 110 -15.82 -2.25 -12.15
CA VAL A 110 -15.48 -1.81 -10.79
C VAL A 110 -14.61 -2.84 -10.07
N MET A 111 -14.98 -4.12 -10.14
CA MET A 111 -14.18 -5.20 -9.54
C MET A 111 -12.79 -5.28 -10.14
N LEU A 112 -12.66 -5.16 -11.45
CA LEU A 112 -11.37 -5.14 -12.14
C LEU A 112 -10.50 -3.96 -11.69
N MET A 113 -11.08 -2.76 -11.56
CA MET A 113 -10.38 -1.57 -11.04
C MET A 113 -9.91 -1.75 -9.61
N VAL A 114 -10.75 -2.30 -8.72
CA VAL A 114 -10.39 -2.55 -7.31
C VAL A 114 -9.22 -3.53 -7.23
N VAL A 115 -9.28 -4.64 -7.97
CA VAL A 115 -8.21 -5.66 -7.98
C VAL A 115 -6.91 -5.08 -8.54
N PHE A 116 -6.97 -4.37 -9.67
CA PHE A 116 -5.79 -3.73 -10.27
C PHE A 116 -5.14 -2.73 -9.32
N THR A 117 -5.95 -1.87 -8.69
CA THR A 117 -5.44 -0.87 -7.74
C THR A 117 -4.90 -1.52 -6.47
N ALA A 118 -5.47 -2.65 -6.02
CA ALA A 118 -4.94 -3.40 -4.89
C ALA A 118 -3.53 -3.96 -5.18
N PHE A 119 -3.29 -4.51 -6.38
CA PHE A 119 -1.94 -4.95 -6.78
C PHE A 119 -0.96 -3.77 -6.84
N LEU A 120 -1.39 -2.64 -7.40
CA LEU A 120 -0.58 -1.42 -7.43
C LEU A 120 -0.23 -0.95 -6.01
N ALA A 121 -1.17 -0.97 -5.07
CA ALA A 121 -0.95 -0.60 -3.68
C ALA A 121 0.06 -1.53 -2.99
N VAL A 122 0.02 -2.85 -3.26
CA VAL A 122 1.00 -3.82 -2.77
C VAL A 122 2.39 -3.53 -3.33
N ILE A 123 2.50 -3.23 -4.61
CA ILE A 123 3.79 -2.87 -5.25
C ILE A 123 4.34 -1.58 -4.64
N LEU A 124 3.51 -0.54 -4.50
CA LEU A 124 3.90 0.74 -3.89
C LEU A 124 4.41 0.54 -2.45
N MET A 125 3.71 -0.25 -1.64
CA MET A 125 4.13 -0.61 -0.29
C MET A 125 5.47 -1.34 -0.31
N SER A 126 5.64 -2.29 -1.23
CA SER A 126 6.84 -3.11 -1.36
C SER A 126 8.07 -2.31 -1.79
N VAL A 127 7.91 -1.25 -2.56
CA VAL A 127 9.01 -0.34 -2.93
C VAL A 127 9.32 0.64 -1.80
N ASN A 128 8.29 1.14 -1.14
CA ASN A 128 8.43 2.21 -0.16
C ASN A 128 9.06 1.73 1.17
N LEU A 129 8.66 0.56 1.68
CA LEU A 129 9.18 0.04 2.95
C LEU A 129 10.71 -0.13 2.98
N PRO A 130 11.38 -0.76 1.98
CA PRO A 130 12.84 -0.86 1.98
C PRO A 130 13.54 0.50 1.99
N ILE A 131 12.98 1.49 1.26
CA ILE A 131 13.51 2.86 1.22
C ILE A 131 13.47 3.48 2.63
N MET A 132 12.36 3.31 3.34
CA MET A 132 12.22 3.83 4.71
C MET A 132 13.18 3.14 5.68
N TYR A 133 13.40 1.83 5.55
CA TYR A 133 14.37 1.10 6.37
C TYR A 133 15.81 1.50 6.06
N ALA A 134 16.14 1.83 4.80
CA ALA A 134 17.47 2.24 4.39
C ALA A 134 17.85 3.65 4.86
N PHE A 135 16.96 4.62 4.67
CA PHE A 135 17.25 6.05 4.83
C PHE A 135 16.57 6.70 6.06
N GLY A 136 15.73 5.95 6.78
CA GLY A 136 14.84 6.49 7.80
C GLY A 136 13.57 7.11 7.18
N VAL A 137 12.56 7.39 8.01
CA VAL A 137 11.25 7.81 7.49
C VAL A 137 11.28 9.23 6.91
N GLU A 138 12.01 10.17 7.50
CA GLU A 138 12.04 11.56 7.01
C GLU A 138 12.70 11.65 5.63
N LYS A 139 13.92 11.15 5.50
CA LYS A 139 14.66 11.14 4.23
C LYS A 139 14.02 10.20 3.20
N GLY A 140 13.50 9.07 3.66
CA GLY A 140 12.81 8.09 2.82
C GLY A 140 11.56 8.66 2.14
N ARG A 141 10.76 9.49 2.83
CA ARG A 141 9.60 10.16 2.25
C ARG A 141 9.98 11.11 1.12
N ILE A 142 11.03 11.91 1.32
CA ILE A 142 11.53 12.82 0.28
C ILE A 142 12.00 12.03 -0.93
N LEU A 143 12.80 10.98 -0.71
CA LEU A 143 13.29 10.12 -1.78
C LEU A 143 12.14 9.46 -2.54
N PHE A 144 11.14 8.95 -1.82
CA PHE A 144 9.95 8.37 -2.44
C PHE A 144 9.15 9.38 -3.28
N MET A 145 8.98 10.61 -2.80
CA MET A 145 8.35 11.69 -3.59
C MET A 145 9.12 11.98 -4.87
N VAL A 146 10.46 12.02 -4.81
CA VAL A 146 11.30 12.22 -5.99
C VAL A 146 11.15 11.06 -6.97
N VAL A 147 11.18 9.82 -6.49
CA VAL A 147 10.97 8.62 -7.32
C VAL A 147 9.59 8.65 -7.98
N CYS A 148 8.53 8.94 -7.22
CA CYS A 148 7.17 9.08 -7.77
C CYS A 148 7.10 10.20 -8.80
N GLY A 149 7.76 11.34 -8.56
CA GLY A 149 7.84 12.44 -9.52
C GLY A 149 8.51 12.01 -10.83
N VAL A 150 9.67 11.37 -10.76
CA VAL A 150 10.39 10.87 -11.94
C VAL A 150 9.55 9.84 -12.71
N VAL A 151 8.92 8.89 -12.01
CA VAL A 151 8.04 7.88 -12.64
C VAL A 151 6.82 8.54 -13.28
N ALA A 152 6.22 9.55 -12.64
CA ALA A 152 5.09 10.28 -13.22
C ALA A 152 5.50 11.05 -14.49
N PHE A 153 6.64 11.77 -14.48
CA PHE A 153 7.16 12.47 -15.65
C PHE A 153 7.51 11.51 -16.78
N ALA A 154 8.20 10.40 -16.46
CA ALA A 154 8.49 9.36 -17.46
C ALA A 154 7.19 8.73 -18.00
N GLY A 155 6.20 8.51 -17.12
CA GLY A 155 4.89 7.97 -17.48
C GLY A 155 4.12 8.88 -18.43
N ILE A 156 4.15 10.21 -18.25
CA ILE A 156 3.52 11.17 -19.16
C ILE A 156 4.21 11.13 -20.53
N GLY A 157 5.54 11.05 -20.57
CA GLY A 157 6.29 10.92 -21.82
C GLY A 157 5.98 9.63 -22.59
N LEU A 158 5.86 8.52 -21.86
CA LEU A 158 5.52 7.21 -22.42
C LEU A 158 4.03 7.07 -22.74
N ALA A 159 3.14 7.77 -22.02
CA ALA A 159 1.70 7.72 -22.24
C ALA A 159 1.34 8.14 -23.65
N ASN A 160 1.96 9.19 -24.17
CA ASN A 160 1.71 9.67 -25.52
C ASN A 160 2.08 8.64 -26.63
N THR A 161 3.00 7.73 -26.33
CA THR A 161 3.47 6.72 -27.28
C THR A 161 2.87 5.34 -27.04
N MET A 162 2.52 5.01 -25.80
CA MET A 162 2.08 3.67 -25.39
C MET A 162 0.57 3.54 -25.15
N VAL A 163 -0.12 4.61 -24.72
CA VAL A 163 -1.57 4.56 -24.45
C VAL A 163 -2.38 4.14 -25.68
N PRO A 164 -2.08 4.58 -26.93
CA PRO A 164 -2.79 4.10 -28.11
C PRO A 164 -2.64 2.59 -28.34
N LYS A 165 -1.52 2.01 -27.89
CA LYS A 165 -1.26 0.56 -28.01
C LYS A 165 -1.87 -0.24 -26.86
N LEU A 166 -1.92 0.35 -25.65
CA LEU A 166 -2.54 -0.28 -24.48
C LEU A 166 -4.07 -0.31 -24.57
N GLY A 167 -4.69 0.71 -25.17
CA GLY A 167 -6.14 0.75 -25.38
C GLY A 167 -6.67 -0.32 -26.36
N GLN A 168 -5.78 -0.98 -27.10
CA GLN A 168 -6.09 -2.10 -28.00
C GLN A 168 -5.73 -3.48 -27.39
N MET A 169 -5.13 -3.50 -26.21
CA MET A 169 -4.86 -4.75 -25.52
C MET A 169 -6.13 -5.22 -24.80
N ASP A 170 -6.73 -6.29 -25.28
CA ASP A 170 -7.70 -7.05 -24.52
C ASP A 170 -7.04 -7.46 -23.19
N ILE A 171 -7.55 -6.90 -22.09
CA ILE A 171 -7.06 -7.24 -20.75
C ILE A 171 -7.49 -8.68 -20.46
N SER A 172 -6.69 -9.62 -20.94
CA SER A 172 -6.89 -11.05 -20.74
C SER A 172 -6.82 -11.38 -19.23
N PRO A 173 -7.59 -12.35 -18.73
CA PRO A 173 -7.46 -12.87 -17.36
C PRO A 173 -6.03 -13.27 -17.00
N ILE A 174 -5.23 -13.68 -17.98
CA ILE A 174 -3.82 -14.04 -17.83
C ILE A 174 -3.00 -12.83 -17.36
N THR A 175 -3.30 -11.62 -17.83
CA THR A 175 -2.59 -10.39 -17.44
C THR A 175 -2.75 -10.11 -15.93
N PHE A 176 -3.95 -10.33 -15.37
CA PHE A 176 -4.19 -10.19 -13.93
C PHE A 176 -3.40 -11.22 -13.10
N VAL A 177 -3.33 -12.46 -13.58
CA VAL A 177 -2.55 -13.51 -12.90
C VAL A 177 -1.06 -13.14 -12.91
N VAL A 178 -0.53 -12.67 -14.04
CA VAL A 178 0.89 -12.25 -14.15
C VAL A 178 1.20 -11.08 -13.22
N ILE A 179 0.34 -10.06 -13.19
CA ILE A 179 0.52 -8.90 -12.28
C ILE A 179 0.44 -9.35 -10.82
N GLY A 180 -0.51 -10.23 -10.48
CA GLY A 180 -0.65 -10.78 -9.14
C GLY A 180 0.59 -11.56 -8.68
N VAL A 181 1.09 -12.46 -9.53
CA VAL A 181 2.32 -13.21 -9.24
C VAL A 181 3.53 -12.27 -9.10
N ALA A 182 3.66 -11.29 -9.98
CA ALA A 182 4.73 -10.29 -9.90
C ALA A 182 4.65 -9.49 -8.58
N ALA A 183 3.46 -9.06 -8.16
CA ALA A 183 3.26 -8.33 -6.91
C ALA A 183 3.68 -9.16 -5.69
N VAL A 184 3.34 -10.47 -5.65
CA VAL A 184 3.73 -11.38 -4.57
C VAL A 184 5.25 -11.59 -4.55
N VAL A 185 5.88 -11.79 -5.71
CA VAL A 185 7.35 -11.95 -5.81
C VAL A 185 8.06 -10.67 -5.34
N ILE A 186 7.62 -9.50 -5.79
CA ILE A 186 8.18 -8.20 -5.39
C ILE A 186 8.03 -8.01 -3.88
N LEU A 187 6.87 -8.34 -3.31
CA LEU A 187 6.61 -8.24 -1.86
C LEU A 187 7.58 -9.12 -1.08
N PHE A 188 7.78 -10.37 -1.51
CA PHE A 188 8.67 -11.30 -0.83
C PHE A 188 10.14 -10.85 -0.89
N LEU A 189 10.62 -10.41 -2.05
CA LEU A 189 11.97 -9.87 -2.23
C LEU A 189 12.18 -8.61 -1.38
N SER A 190 11.20 -7.71 -1.40
CA SER A 190 11.18 -6.48 -0.61
C SER A 190 11.30 -6.77 0.90
N MET A 191 10.56 -7.76 1.41
CA MET A 191 10.64 -8.17 2.81
C MET A 191 12.03 -8.67 3.19
N GLN A 192 12.68 -9.44 2.32
CA GLN A 192 14.05 -9.94 2.56
C GLN A 192 15.07 -8.79 2.58
N ILE A 193 14.96 -7.85 1.64
CA ILE A 193 15.82 -6.66 1.56
C ILE A 193 15.65 -5.82 2.83
N SER A 194 14.42 -5.52 3.22
CA SER A 194 14.11 -4.74 4.42
C SER A 194 14.65 -5.38 5.70
N ALA A 195 14.52 -6.70 5.83
CA ALA A 195 15.08 -7.44 6.97
C ALA A 195 16.62 -7.37 7.01
N GLY A 196 17.27 -7.42 5.84
CA GLY A 196 18.72 -7.24 5.72
C GLY A 196 19.18 -5.83 6.12
N LEU A 197 18.45 -4.80 5.67
CA LEU A 197 18.72 -3.40 5.99
C LEU A 197 18.53 -3.11 7.48
N TYR A 198 17.44 -3.58 8.06
CA TYR A 198 17.17 -3.44 9.49
C TYR A 198 18.25 -4.09 10.34
N ARG A 199 18.72 -5.28 9.96
CA ARG A 199 19.82 -5.97 10.65
C ARG A 199 21.16 -5.22 10.59
N ARG A 200 21.42 -4.50 9.48
CA ARG A 200 22.65 -3.70 9.33
C ARG A 200 22.62 -2.43 10.15
N LYS A 201 21.46 -1.81 10.30
CA LYS A 201 21.27 -0.55 11.06
C LYS A 201 21.43 -0.78 12.57
N ASN A 202 21.08 -1.99 13.06
CA ASN A 202 21.07 -2.32 14.50
C ASN A 202 22.24 -3.24 14.91
N LYS A 203 23.31 -3.30 14.13
CA LYS A 203 24.60 -3.85 14.51
C LYS A 203 25.51 -2.73 15.00
#